data_9d27ccf6e7bb1040e189f07b92d01696
#
_entry.id   9d27ccf6e7bb1040e189f07b92d01696
#
_cell.length_a   1.000
_cell.length_b   1.000
_cell.length_c   1.000
_cell.angle_alpha   90.00
_cell.angle_beta   90.00
_cell.angle_gamma   90.00
#
_symmetry.space_group_name_H-M   'P 1'
#
loop_
_entity.id
_entity.type
_entity.pdbx_description
1 polymer ?
#
loop_
_entity_poly.entity_id
_entity_poly.type
_entity_poly.pdbx_seq_one_letter_code
_entity_poly.pdbx_strand_id
1 'polypeptide(L)'
;MSDFYDFVTVPEARAWIARGIHSGLLREIKTEAANGQLRDRVVFTQDWPKLQEPLTTSNRLRILSPFDPALRNRARAEEIFGFSYRIEVFVPAAQRQYGYYVFPILEGSALIARIEIKANRKKNAIEIIGLWPEATVKFTPARLERLIAELKRICPLAECRDISGLEILRSI
;
A
#
# COMPACT_ATOMS: atom_id res chain seq x y z
N MET A 1 -15.63 -7.52 -6.50
CA MET A 1 -15.98 -7.60 -7.94
C MET A 1 -15.49 -6.42 -8.77
N SER A 2 -14.98 -5.36 -8.15
CA SER A 2 -14.41 -4.20 -8.86
C SER A 2 -13.05 -4.44 -9.53
N ASP A 3 -12.49 -5.61 -9.41
CA ASP A 3 -11.18 -5.95 -9.99
C ASP A 3 -11.27 -6.54 -11.41
N PHE A 4 -12.48 -6.82 -11.88
CA PHE A 4 -12.75 -7.20 -13.26
C PHE A 4 -13.10 -5.94 -14.05
N TYR A 5 -12.07 -5.27 -14.54
CA TYR A 5 -12.24 -4.03 -15.30
C TYR A 5 -12.87 -4.30 -16.66
N ASP A 6 -13.85 -3.49 -17.01
CA ASP A 6 -14.39 -3.15 -18.32
C ASP A 6 -14.70 -4.29 -19.34
N PHE A 7 -14.24 -5.52 -19.08
CA PHE A 7 -14.41 -6.65 -19.98
C PHE A 7 -15.50 -7.64 -19.55
N VAL A 8 -15.96 -7.54 -18.29
CA VAL A 8 -16.95 -8.48 -17.73
C VAL A 8 -17.96 -7.71 -16.88
N THR A 9 -19.24 -7.91 -17.17
CA THR A 9 -20.31 -7.32 -16.35
C THR A 9 -20.42 -8.02 -14.99
N VAL A 10 -21.00 -7.34 -13.99
CA VAL A 10 -21.24 -7.94 -12.66
C VAL A 10 -22.05 -9.23 -12.70
N PRO A 11 -23.13 -9.34 -13.50
CA PRO A 11 -23.87 -10.59 -13.64
C PRO A 11 -23.01 -11.74 -14.23
N GLU A 12 -22.20 -11.47 -15.24
CA GLU A 12 -21.30 -12.45 -15.84
C GLU A 12 -20.25 -12.93 -14.85
N ALA A 13 -19.64 -12.02 -14.09
CA ALA A 13 -18.68 -12.37 -13.05
C ALA A 13 -19.32 -13.25 -11.96
N ARG A 14 -20.55 -12.93 -11.52
CA ARG A 14 -21.31 -13.76 -10.56
C ARG A 14 -21.60 -15.15 -11.10
N ALA A 15 -22.06 -15.23 -12.35
CA ALA A 15 -22.34 -16.50 -12.99
C ALA A 15 -21.08 -17.36 -13.14
N TRP A 16 -19.94 -16.74 -13.46
CA TRP A 16 -18.66 -17.42 -13.56
C TRP A 16 -18.22 -17.96 -12.19
N ILE A 17 -18.32 -17.14 -11.14
CA ILE A 17 -17.99 -17.57 -9.77
C ILE A 17 -18.88 -18.75 -9.36
N ALA A 18 -20.18 -18.68 -9.57
CA ALA A 18 -21.10 -19.75 -9.22
C ALA A 18 -20.75 -21.07 -9.93
N ARG A 19 -20.45 -21.01 -11.24
CA ARG A 19 -19.98 -22.20 -11.99
C ARG A 19 -18.63 -22.70 -11.47
N GLY A 20 -17.71 -21.81 -11.13
CA GLY A 20 -16.40 -22.16 -10.57
C GLY A 20 -16.50 -22.86 -9.22
N ILE A 21 -17.41 -22.44 -8.35
CA ILE A 21 -17.68 -23.11 -7.08
C ILE A 21 -18.31 -24.49 -7.33
N HIS A 22 -19.31 -24.58 -8.19
CA HIS A 22 -19.97 -25.85 -8.53
C HIS A 22 -19.01 -26.89 -9.13
N SER A 23 -18.07 -26.45 -9.96
CA SER A 23 -17.08 -27.34 -10.59
C SER A 23 -15.87 -27.66 -9.68
N GLY A 24 -15.79 -27.08 -8.49
CA GLY A 24 -14.64 -27.23 -7.60
C GLY A 24 -13.40 -26.43 -8.01
N LEU A 25 -13.46 -25.62 -9.07
CA LEU A 25 -12.38 -24.71 -9.48
C LEU A 25 -12.15 -23.62 -8.45
N LEU A 26 -13.23 -23.10 -7.87
CA LEU A 26 -13.21 -22.07 -6.82
C LEU A 26 -13.73 -22.64 -5.50
N ARG A 27 -13.18 -22.12 -4.42
CA ARG A 27 -13.58 -22.41 -3.05
C ARG A 27 -14.00 -21.12 -2.34
N GLU A 28 -15.12 -21.19 -1.61
CA GLU A 28 -15.52 -20.11 -0.73
C GLU A 28 -14.67 -20.09 0.52
N ILE A 29 -14.25 -18.91 0.92
CA ILE A 29 -13.48 -18.65 2.13
C ILE A 29 -14.02 -17.40 2.84
N LYS A 30 -13.65 -17.23 4.09
CA LYS A 30 -13.84 -15.98 4.83
C LYS A 30 -12.49 -15.32 5.07
N THR A 31 -12.40 -14.03 4.79
CA THR A 31 -11.23 -13.22 5.13
C THR A 31 -11.62 -12.22 6.20
N GLU A 32 -10.72 -11.98 7.13
CA GLU A 32 -10.89 -10.94 8.15
C GLU A 32 -10.43 -9.59 7.59
N ALA A 33 -11.29 -8.59 7.67
CA ALA A 33 -10.98 -7.22 7.33
C ALA A 33 -10.25 -6.51 8.49
N ALA A 34 -9.59 -5.38 8.23
CA ALA A 34 -8.86 -4.61 9.24
C ALA A 34 -9.71 -4.20 10.46
N ASN A 35 -11.03 -4.12 10.30
CA ASN A 35 -11.98 -3.83 11.38
C ASN A 35 -12.51 -5.08 12.09
N GLY A 36 -11.94 -6.26 11.84
CA GLY A 36 -12.34 -7.53 12.43
C GLY A 36 -13.58 -8.19 11.79
N GLN A 37 -14.21 -7.55 10.80
CA GLN A 37 -15.37 -8.14 10.14
C GLN A 37 -14.95 -9.23 9.14
N LEU A 38 -15.67 -10.34 9.15
CA LEU A 38 -15.50 -11.40 8.16
C LEU A 38 -16.17 -11.03 6.84
N ARG A 39 -15.48 -11.30 5.74
CA ARG A 39 -15.94 -11.07 4.37
C ARG A 39 -15.89 -12.36 3.58
N ASP A 40 -16.97 -12.65 2.86
CA ASP A 40 -17.01 -13.78 1.93
C ASP A 40 -16.14 -13.49 0.71
N ARG A 41 -15.28 -14.43 0.39
CA ARG A 41 -14.34 -14.38 -0.74
C ARG A 41 -14.31 -15.73 -1.46
N VAL A 42 -13.74 -15.73 -2.63
CA VAL A 42 -13.43 -16.95 -3.37
C VAL A 42 -11.94 -17.00 -3.69
N VAL A 43 -11.40 -18.21 -3.70
CA VAL A 43 -10.02 -18.49 -4.07
C VAL A 43 -9.99 -19.66 -5.03
N PHE A 44 -8.98 -19.76 -5.88
CA PHE A 44 -8.75 -20.97 -6.65
C PHE A 44 -8.44 -22.13 -5.70
N THR A 45 -9.16 -23.24 -5.84
CA THR A 45 -9.01 -24.40 -4.97
C THR A 45 -7.56 -24.91 -4.93
N GLN A 46 -6.86 -24.85 -6.06
CA GLN A 46 -5.45 -25.23 -6.15
C GLN A 46 -4.49 -24.36 -5.31
N ASP A 47 -4.87 -23.11 -5.00
CA ASP A 47 -4.02 -22.18 -4.23
C ASP A 47 -4.31 -22.25 -2.71
N TRP A 48 -5.38 -22.94 -2.32
CA TRP A 48 -5.78 -23.06 -0.92
C TRP A 48 -4.68 -23.61 0.01
N PRO A 49 -3.93 -24.68 -0.35
CA PRO A 49 -2.84 -25.17 0.50
C PRO A 49 -1.78 -24.10 0.78
N LYS A 50 -1.42 -23.29 -0.23
CA LYS A 50 -0.43 -22.20 -0.07
C LYS A 50 -0.90 -21.12 0.87
N LEU A 51 -2.20 -20.84 0.92
CA LEU A 51 -2.77 -19.81 1.80
C LEU A 51 -2.83 -20.25 3.26
N GLN A 52 -2.68 -21.54 3.52
CA GLN A 52 -2.61 -22.07 4.90
C GLN A 52 -1.20 -22.08 5.47
N GLU A 53 -0.19 -21.89 4.63
CA GLU A 53 1.19 -21.79 5.08
C GLU A 53 1.43 -20.42 5.74
N PRO A 54 2.16 -20.36 6.87
CA PRO A 54 2.51 -19.10 7.50
C PRO A 54 3.34 -18.24 6.54
N LEU A 55 2.83 -17.07 6.17
CA LEU A 55 3.58 -16.13 5.34
C LEU A 55 4.64 -15.44 6.19
N THR A 56 5.91 -15.65 5.83
CA THR A 56 7.02 -14.88 6.40
C THR A 56 7.03 -13.49 5.78
N THR A 57 6.60 -12.49 6.52
CA THR A 57 6.67 -11.10 6.07
C THR A 57 8.05 -10.52 6.33
N SER A 58 8.58 -9.79 5.37
CA SER A 58 9.84 -9.08 5.54
C SER A 58 9.64 -7.84 6.42
N ASN A 59 10.53 -7.63 7.40
CA ASN A 59 10.56 -6.39 8.21
C ASN A 59 11.08 -5.17 7.43
N ARG A 60 11.37 -5.31 6.16
CA ARG A 60 11.81 -4.22 5.30
C ARG A 60 10.68 -3.22 5.11
N LEU A 61 10.97 -1.93 5.28
CA LEU A 61 10.11 -0.86 4.82
C LEU A 61 10.14 -0.76 3.29
N ARG A 62 8.99 -0.48 2.71
CA ARG A 62 8.85 -0.20 1.27
C ARG A 62 8.03 1.05 1.08
N ILE A 63 8.51 1.96 0.27
CA ILE A 63 7.75 3.12 -0.19
C ILE A 63 7.02 2.69 -1.46
N LEU A 64 5.69 2.65 -1.40
CA LEU A 64 4.84 2.18 -2.49
C LEU A 64 4.48 3.34 -3.42
N SER A 65 4.42 3.05 -4.72
CA SER A 65 3.85 4.00 -5.67
C SER A 65 2.38 4.29 -5.33
N PRO A 66 1.89 5.52 -5.50
CA PRO A 66 0.45 5.82 -5.44
C PRO A 66 -0.41 4.97 -6.39
N PHE A 67 0.20 4.43 -7.43
CA PHE A 67 -0.44 3.58 -8.43
C PHE A 67 -0.16 2.08 -8.22
N ASP A 68 0.37 1.71 -7.04
CA ASP A 68 0.59 0.32 -6.70
C ASP A 68 -0.72 -0.48 -6.77
N PRO A 69 -0.72 -1.70 -7.36
CA PRO A 69 -1.92 -2.53 -7.45
C PRO A 69 -2.63 -2.77 -6.12
N ALA A 70 -1.88 -2.83 -4.99
CA ALA A 70 -2.46 -2.96 -3.65
C ALA A 70 -3.34 -1.77 -3.25
N LEU A 71 -3.08 -0.57 -3.82
CA LEU A 71 -3.77 0.68 -3.51
C LEU A 71 -4.81 1.08 -4.57
N ARG A 72 -4.78 0.45 -5.74
CA ARG A 72 -5.64 0.80 -6.88
C ARG A 72 -7.12 0.74 -6.55
N ASN A 73 -7.56 -0.32 -5.87
CA ASN A 73 -8.91 -0.41 -5.34
C ASN A 73 -8.93 0.12 -3.91
N ARG A 74 -9.40 1.36 -3.75
CA ARG A 74 -9.42 2.08 -2.46
C ARG A 74 -10.22 1.37 -1.40
N ALA A 75 -11.42 0.87 -1.75
CA ALA A 75 -12.27 0.15 -0.81
C ALA A 75 -11.60 -1.14 -0.32
N ARG A 76 -10.91 -1.87 -1.21
CA ARG A 76 -10.14 -3.05 -0.84
C ARG A 76 -8.93 -2.68 0.04
N ALA A 77 -8.19 -1.63 -0.29
CA ALA A 77 -7.06 -1.19 0.53
C ALA A 77 -7.51 -0.78 1.93
N GLU A 78 -8.61 -0.06 2.05
CA GLU A 78 -9.21 0.31 3.33
C GLU A 78 -9.73 -0.92 4.10
N GLU A 79 -10.36 -1.86 3.41
CA GLU A 79 -10.83 -3.11 4.01
C GLU A 79 -9.68 -3.98 4.54
N ILE A 80 -8.61 -4.17 3.75
CA ILE A 80 -7.51 -5.07 4.09
C ILE A 80 -6.54 -4.44 5.08
N PHE A 81 -6.18 -3.17 4.88
CA PHE A 81 -5.12 -2.50 5.64
C PHE A 81 -5.66 -1.50 6.67
N GLY A 82 -6.95 -1.18 6.69
CA GLY A 82 -7.50 -0.06 7.46
C GLY A 82 -6.95 1.30 7.02
N PHE A 83 -6.42 1.39 5.81
CA PHE A 83 -5.66 2.53 5.32
C PHE A 83 -6.42 3.28 4.25
N SER A 84 -7.02 4.42 4.62
CA SER A 84 -7.67 5.30 3.66
C SER A 84 -6.63 6.13 2.92
N TYR A 85 -6.52 5.92 1.61
CA TYR A 85 -5.51 6.57 0.78
C TYR A 85 -6.11 7.21 -0.47
N ARG A 86 -5.74 8.47 -0.70
CA ARG A 86 -6.03 9.21 -1.94
C ARG A 86 -4.82 10.06 -2.31
N ILE A 87 -4.44 10.02 -3.57
CA ILE A 87 -3.47 10.96 -4.10
C ILE A 87 -4.12 12.34 -4.26
N GLU A 88 -3.44 13.39 -3.83
CA GLU A 88 -4.01 14.75 -3.78
C GLU A 88 -3.49 15.68 -4.88
N VAL A 89 -2.98 15.11 -5.99
CA VAL A 89 -2.41 15.88 -7.12
C VAL A 89 -3.40 16.84 -7.77
N PHE A 90 -4.70 16.51 -7.72
CA PHE A 90 -5.77 17.36 -8.26
C PHE A 90 -6.47 18.22 -7.20
N VAL A 91 -6.03 18.12 -5.93
CA VAL A 91 -6.58 18.92 -4.83
C VAL A 91 -5.82 20.25 -4.76
N PRO A 92 -6.50 21.41 -4.65
CA PRO A 92 -5.85 22.69 -4.43
C PRO A 92 -4.93 22.66 -3.20
N ALA A 93 -3.78 23.31 -3.27
CA ALA A 93 -2.74 23.22 -2.22
C ALA A 93 -3.26 23.49 -0.79
N ALA A 94 -4.11 24.49 -0.62
CA ALA A 94 -4.70 24.87 0.67
C ALA A 94 -5.70 23.83 1.24
N GLN A 95 -6.14 22.85 0.43
CA GLN A 95 -7.11 21.83 0.83
C GLN A 95 -6.48 20.45 0.98
N ARG A 96 -5.17 20.31 0.70
CA ARG A 96 -4.46 19.03 0.84
C ARG A 96 -4.28 18.69 2.31
N GLN A 97 -4.56 17.46 2.64
CA GLN A 97 -4.37 16.94 3.99
C GLN A 97 -2.91 16.55 4.25
N TYR A 98 -2.26 15.97 3.26
CA TYR A 98 -0.89 15.47 3.39
C TYR A 98 0.09 16.17 2.44
N GLY A 99 -0.18 16.24 1.15
CA GLY A 99 0.75 16.84 0.20
C GLY A 99 0.37 16.61 -1.25
N TYR A 100 1.25 17.00 -2.17
CA TYR A 100 0.96 16.90 -3.59
C TYR A 100 1.08 15.47 -4.11
N TYR A 101 2.23 14.83 -3.82
CA TYR A 101 2.52 13.48 -4.31
C TYR A 101 3.07 12.62 -3.17
N VAL A 102 2.16 12.02 -2.46
CA VAL A 102 2.43 11.31 -1.21
C VAL A 102 2.46 9.80 -1.46
N PHE A 103 3.46 9.14 -0.91
CA PHE A 103 3.70 7.70 -1.06
C PHE A 103 3.34 6.98 0.23
N PRO A 104 2.56 5.90 0.21
CA PRO A 104 2.36 5.04 1.37
C PRO A 104 3.63 4.27 1.73
N ILE A 105 3.82 4.01 3.02
CA ILE A 105 4.90 3.19 3.56
C ILE A 105 4.34 1.87 4.07
N LEU A 106 4.81 0.77 3.50
CA LEU A 106 4.50 -0.59 3.92
C LEU A 106 5.62 -1.15 4.81
N GLU A 107 5.25 -1.73 5.96
CA GLU A 107 6.14 -2.52 6.84
C GLU A 107 5.47 -3.87 7.12
N GLY A 108 6.12 -4.96 6.70
CA GLY A 108 5.48 -6.27 6.80
C GLY A 108 4.20 -6.34 5.95
N SER A 109 3.07 -6.50 6.61
CA SER A 109 1.73 -6.53 6.00
C SER A 109 0.89 -5.27 6.32
N ALA A 110 1.47 -4.24 6.95
CA ALA A 110 0.75 -3.05 7.37
C ALA A 110 1.21 -1.79 6.62
N LEU A 111 0.26 -0.93 6.24
CA LEU A 111 0.54 0.42 5.77
C LEU A 111 0.64 1.33 7.01
N ILE A 112 1.84 1.83 7.30
CA ILE A 112 2.18 2.43 8.59
C ILE A 112 2.31 3.95 8.56
N ALA A 113 2.46 4.54 7.39
CA ALA A 113 2.66 5.98 7.25
C ALA A 113 2.48 6.44 5.80
N ARG A 114 2.54 7.75 5.63
CA ARG A 114 2.64 8.45 4.35
C ARG A 114 3.89 9.30 4.33
N ILE A 115 4.56 9.36 3.18
CA ILE A 115 5.73 10.22 2.98
C ILE A 115 5.58 11.02 1.69
N GLU A 116 5.85 12.31 1.72
CA GLU A 116 6.04 13.11 0.53
C GLU A 116 7.53 13.30 0.27
N ILE A 117 7.97 12.87 -0.90
CA ILE A 117 9.35 12.99 -1.36
C ILE A 117 9.38 13.54 -2.77
N LYS A 118 10.43 14.26 -3.10
CA LYS A 118 10.63 14.85 -4.42
C LYS A 118 12.09 14.71 -4.87
N ALA A 119 12.29 14.28 -6.11
CA ALA A 119 13.62 14.33 -6.71
C ALA A 119 14.03 15.78 -7.00
N ASN A 120 15.07 16.25 -6.34
CA ASN A 120 15.70 17.52 -6.60
C ASN A 120 17.00 17.28 -7.39
N ARG A 121 16.86 17.21 -8.72
CA ARG A 121 18.00 16.92 -9.62
C ARG A 121 19.11 17.98 -9.54
N LYS A 122 18.79 19.23 -9.23
CA LYS A 122 19.81 20.30 -9.05
C LYS A 122 20.70 20.03 -7.84
N LYS A 123 20.12 19.49 -6.75
CA LYS A 123 20.82 19.09 -5.54
C LYS A 123 21.33 17.65 -5.57
N ASN A 124 21.00 16.89 -6.65
CA ASN A 124 21.28 15.46 -6.77
C ASN A 124 20.75 14.65 -5.56
N ALA A 125 19.59 15.04 -5.01
CA ALA A 125 19.05 14.47 -3.80
C ALA A 125 17.54 14.18 -3.91
N ILE A 126 17.08 13.14 -3.21
CA ILE A 126 15.66 13.01 -2.84
C ILE A 126 15.43 13.91 -1.63
N GLU A 127 14.55 14.87 -1.78
CA GLU A 127 14.13 15.80 -0.71
C GLU A 127 12.88 15.24 -0.03
N ILE A 128 12.96 15.08 1.30
CA ILE A 128 11.81 14.72 2.14
C ILE A 128 11.05 16.02 2.45
N ILE A 129 9.75 16.04 2.15
CA ILE A 129 8.89 17.20 2.33
C ILE A 129 8.00 17.01 3.57
N GLY A 130 7.55 15.77 3.83
CA GLY A 130 6.73 15.45 4.99
C GLY A 130 6.66 13.96 5.25
N LEU A 131 6.41 13.59 6.52
CA LEU A 131 6.15 12.22 6.97
C LEU A 131 4.98 12.24 7.93
N TRP A 132 3.95 11.42 7.67
CA TRP A 132 2.74 11.31 8.49
C TRP A 132 2.53 9.86 8.89
N PRO A 133 2.93 9.48 10.12
CA PRO A 133 2.63 8.17 10.69
C PRO A 133 1.13 7.94 10.88
N GLU A 134 0.68 6.68 10.81
CA GLU A 134 -0.65 6.32 11.29
C GLU A 134 -0.72 6.49 12.81
N ALA A 135 -1.90 6.81 13.34
CA ALA A 135 -2.09 7.23 14.73
C ALA A 135 -1.54 6.24 15.78
N THR A 136 -1.51 4.95 15.46
CA THR A 136 -1.01 3.89 16.34
C THR A 136 0.46 3.56 16.15
N VAL A 137 1.13 4.21 15.19
CA VAL A 137 2.50 3.88 14.77
C VAL A 137 3.50 4.88 15.32
N LYS A 138 4.50 4.38 16.06
CA LYS A 138 5.64 5.18 16.54
C LYS A 138 6.85 4.94 15.62
N PHE A 139 7.47 6.02 15.19
CA PHE A 139 8.73 5.96 14.45
C PHE A 139 9.90 5.93 15.42
N THR A 140 10.31 4.72 15.80
CA THR A 140 11.52 4.49 16.62
C THR A 140 12.78 4.78 15.81
N PRO A 141 13.94 5.03 16.43
CA PRO A 141 15.22 5.20 15.72
C PRO A 141 15.51 4.08 14.73
N ALA A 142 15.29 2.81 15.12
CA ALA A 142 15.48 1.65 14.25
C ALA A 142 14.53 1.64 13.04
N ARG A 143 13.29 2.15 13.18
CA ARG A 143 12.35 2.29 12.06
C ARG A 143 12.77 3.42 11.12
N LEU A 144 13.28 4.53 11.66
CA LEU A 144 13.84 5.63 10.87
C LEU A 144 15.07 5.18 10.07
N GLU A 145 15.96 4.40 10.66
CA GLU A 145 17.11 3.82 9.94
C GLU A 145 16.66 2.95 8.76
N ARG A 146 15.63 2.11 8.95
CA ARG A 146 15.06 1.30 7.85
C ARG A 146 14.41 2.17 6.78
N LEU A 147 13.75 3.26 7.15
CA LEU A 147 13.19 4.22 6.18
C LEU A 147 14.31 4.89 5.38
N ILE A 148 15.37 5.35 6.04
CA ILE A 148 16.54 5.94 5.37
C ILE A 148 17.19 4.91 4.42
N ALA A 149 17.30 3.66 4.84
CA ALA A 149 17.83 2.59 3.99
C ALA A 149 16.93 2.35 2.75
N GLU A 150 15.61 2.48 2.88
CA GLU A 150 14.70 2.38 1.73
C GLU A 150 14.84 3.61 0.81
N LEU A 151 14.90 4.82 1.35
CA LEU A 151 15.15 6.04 0.58
C LEU A 151 16.46 5.94 -0.22
N LYS A 152 17.54 5.43 0.39
CA LYS A 152 18.80 5.20 -0.31
C LYS A 152 18.66 4.20 -1.48
N ARG A 153 17.78 3.20 -1.36
CA ARG A 153 17.52 2.23 -2.45
C ARG A 153 16.79 2.84 -3.62
N ILE A 154 15.91 3.81 -3.37
CA ILE A 154 15.17 4.47 -4.46
C ILE A 154 15.93 5.66 -5.07
N CYS A 155 16.97 6.19 -4.43
CA CYS A 155 17.77 7.28 -4.99
C CYS A 155 18.23 7.02 -6.43
N PRO A 156 18.81 5.86 -6.79
CA PRO A 156 19.22 5.58 -8.17
C PRO A 156 18.05 5.61 -9.17
N LEU A 157 16.85 5.17 -8.75
CA LEU A 157 15.66 5.18 -9.59
C LEU A 157 15.18 6.61 -9.89
N ALA A 158 15.48 7.54 -9.00
CA ALA A 158 15.18 8.96 -9.14
C ALA A 158 16.35 9.77 -9.75
N GLU A 159 17.43 9.08 -10.21
CA GLU A 159 18.67 9.71 -10.68
C GLU A 159 19.29 10.66 -9.63
N CYS A 160 19.20 10.27 -8.35
CA CYS A 160 19.74 11.00 -7.21
C CYS A 160 20.76 10.13 -6.45
N ARG A 161 21.65 10.79 -5.67
CA ARG A 161 22.66 10.10 -4.84
C ARG A 161 22.44 10.32 -3.34
N ASP A 162 21.86 11.46 -2.99
CA ASP A 162 21.74 11.90 -1.61
C ASP A 162 20.27 12.01 -1.16
N ILE A 163 20.09 12.19 0.16
CA ILE A 163 18.80 12.46 0.79
C ILE A 163 18.93 13.77 1.56
N SER A 164 17.97 14.67 1.38
CA SER A 164 17.84 15.93 2.14
C SER A 164 16.51 15.98 2.88
N GLY A 165 16.38 16.87 3.87
CA GLY A 165 15.17 16.98 4.71
C GLY A 165 15.11 15.93 5.83
N LEU A 166 16.25 15.36 6.23
CA LEU A 166 16.31 14.34 7.30
C LEU A 166 15.88 14.91 8.67
N GLU A 167 15.92 16.20 8.87
CA GLU A 167 15.42 16.89 10.06
C GLU A 167 13.91 16.67 10.26
N ILE A 168 13.13 16.54 9.18
CA ILE A 168 11.70 16.23 9.23
C ILE A 168 11.44 14.87 9.89
N LEU A 169 12.33 13.90 9.63
CA LEU A 169 12.20 12.57 10.24
C LEU A 169 12.50 12.56 11.74
N ARG A 170 13.27 13.56 12.24
CA ARG A 170 13.65 13.67 13.64
C ARG A 170 12.63 14.43 14.49
N SER A 171 11.69 15.13 13.84
CA SER A 171 10.65 15.92 14.51
C SER A 171 9.36 15.11 14.79
N ILE A 172 9.36 13.82 14.47
CA ILE A 172 8.26 12.88 14.67
C ILE A 172 8.61 11.96 15.85
#